data_67d2d79a161ae317aa54ed96a790b92a
#
_entry.id   67d2d79a161ae317aa54ed96a790b92a
#
_cell.length_a   1.000
_cell.length_b   1.000
_cell.length_c   1.000
_cell.angle_alpha   90.00
_cell.angle_beta   90.00
_cell.angle_gamma   90.00
#
_symmetry.space_group_name_H-M   'P 1'
#
loop_
_entity.id
_entity.type
_entity.pdbx_description
1 polymer ?
#
loop_
_entity_poly.entity_id
_entity_poly.type
_entity_poly.pdbx_seq_one_letter_code
_entity_poly.pdbx_strand_id
1 'polypeptide(L)'
;MKRLAIGFALVLVAAGVSLRGFAKRPLKQTNNTPMSFAGEVMDNECGVPQSHDAMMKKEGFKNAKDCSLGCVSAGGTFVLYAVANKTVYQLDDQEKPKAFAGQKVTIIGTYDGETKTIHVQSIQAAP
;
A
#
# COMPACT_ATOMS: atom_id res chain seq x y z
N MET A 1 -13.19 34.13 80.71
CA MET A 1 -13.27 32.72 80.25
C MET A 1 -13.23 32.74 78.69
N LYS A 2 -12.06 32.44 78.16
CA LYS A 2 -11.81 32.48 76.70
C LYS A 2 -11.96 31.12 76.16
N ARG A 3 -12.94 30.90 75.27
CA ARG A 3 -13.11 29.60 74.54
C ARG A 3 -12.33 29.66 73.22
N LEU A 4 -11.32 28.83 73.13
CA LEU A 4 -10.51 28.67 71.94
C LEU A 4 -11.24 27.69 71.01
N ALA A 5 -11.63 28.16 69.83
CA ALA A 5 -12.19 27.33 68.79
C ALA A 5 -11.06 26.87 67.87
N ILE A 6 -10.80 25.55 67.89
CA ILE A 6 -9.80 24.92 67.02
C ILE A 6 -10.54 24.56 65.70
N GLY A 7 -10.22 25.30 64.64
CA GLY A 7 -10.71 24.99 63.30
C GLY A 7 -9.93 23.82 62.68
N PHE A 8 -10.63 22.75 62.38
CA PHE A 8 -10.11 21.62 61.63
C PHE A 8 -10.15 21.93 60.15
N ALA A 9 -9.01 22.18 59.56
CA ALA A 9 -8.91 22.33 58.11
C ALA A 9 -8.84 20.96 57.46
N LEU A 10 -9.89 20.60 56.75
CA LEU A 10 -10.00 19.36 55.96
C LEU A 10 -9.29 19.59 54.62
N VAL A 11 -8.10 19.01 54.48
CA VAL A 11 -7.37 19.00 53.21
C VAL A 11 -7.93 17.86 52.36
N LEU A 12 -8.73 18.21 51.33
CA LEU A 12 -9.18 17.26 50.30
C LEU A 12 -8.04 17.08 49.29
N VAL A 13 -7.33 15.96 49.38
CA VAL A 13 -6.41 15.50 48.35
C VAL A 13 -7.24 14.92 47.23
N ALA A 14 -7.43 15.68 46.16
CA ALA A 14 -8.00 15.19 44.93
C ALA A 14 -6.97 14.30 44.21
N ALA A 15 -7.12 12.99 44.31
CA ALA A 15 -6.36 12.03 43.50
C ALA A 15 -6.79 12.13 42.03
N GLY A 16 -6.01 12.85 41.25
CA GLY A 16 -6.18 12.90 39.78
C GLY A 16 -5.90 11.54 39.16
N VAL A 17 -6.95 10.82 38.81
CA VAL A 17 -6.83 9.60 37.99
C VAL A 17 -6.55 10.06 36.56
N SER A 18 -5.28 10.05 36.14
CA SER A 18 -4.88 10.23 34.75
C SER A 18 -5.35 9.04 33.93
N LEU A 19 -6.48 9.17 33.25
CA LEU A 19 -6.88 8.24 32.19
C LEU A 19 -5.84 8.34 31.06
N ARG A 20 -4.85 7.46 31.07
CA ARG A 20 -3.98 7.25 29.93
C ARG A 20 -4.85 6.69 28.81
N GLY A 21 -5.17 7.56 27.85
CA GLY A 21 -5.85 7.16 26.63
C GLY A 21 -5.06 6.05 25.95
N PHE A 22 -5.64 4.85 25.89
CA PHE A 22 -5.16 3.78 25.02
C PHE A 22 -5.32 4.27 23.59
N ALA A 23 -4.24 4.76 22.99
CA ALA A 23 -4.19 5.01 21.56
C ALA A 23 -4.48 3.65 20.87
N LYS A 24 -5.66 3.51 20.28
CA LYS A 24 -6.00 2.37 19.42
C LYS A 24 -4.99 2.37 18.29
N ARG A 25 -4.01 1.44 18.32
CA ARG A 25 -3.19 1.16 17.15
C ARG A 25 -4.15 0.77 16.02
N PRO A 26 -4.04 1.39 14.84
CA PRO A 26 -4.83 0.96 13.71
C PRO A 26 -4.55 -0.53 13.48
N LEU A 27 -5.60 -1.34 13.47
CA LEU A 27 -5.48 -2.75 13.15
C LEU A 27 -4.94 -2.85 11.72
N LYS A 28 -3.86 -3.60 11.55
CA LYS A 28 -3.27 -3.90 10.25
C LYS A 28 -4.37 -4.51 9.36
N GLN A 29 -4.85 -3.74 8.38
CA GLN A 29 -5.87 -4.20 7.44
C GLN A 29 -5.22 -5.08 6.37
N THR A 30 -4.89 -6.31 6.73
CA THR A 30 -4.62 -7.37 5.76
C THR A 30 -5.95 -8.02 5.41
N ASN A 31 -6.41 -7.81 4.19
CA ASN A 31 -7.60 -8.47 3.71
C ASN A 31 -7.21 -9.87 3.21
N ASN A 32 -7.35 -10.88 4.08
CA ASN A 32 -6.99 -12.26 3.77
C ASN A 32 -7.96 -12.95 2.79
N THR A 33 -9.03 -12.27 2.38
CA THR A 33 -9.95 -12.76 1.35
C THR A 33 -9.37 -12.46 -0.03
N PRO A 34 -9.24 -13.46 -0.92
CA PRO A 34 -8.79 -13.21 -2.30
C PRO A 34 -9.74 -12.24 -3.01
N MET A 35 -9.16 -11.30 -3.70
CA MET A 35 -9.83 -10.25 -4.47
C MET A 35 -9.32 -10.27 -5.91
N SER A 36 -10.07 -9.63 -6.81
CA SER A 36 -9.71 -9.46 -8.21
C SER A 36 -9.23 -8.03 -8.46
N PHE A 37 -8.07 -7.88 -9.08
CA PHE A 37 -7.46 -6.61 -9.44
C PHE A 37 -7.23 -6.55 -10.94
N ALA A 38 -7.88 -5.63 -11.63
CA ALA A 38 -7.71 -5.41 -13.06
C ALA A 38 -6.76 -4.23 -13.29
N GLY A 39 -5.81 -4.38 -14.21
CA GLY A 39 -4.85 -3.33 -14.52
C GLY A 39 -3.85 -3.74 -15.58
N GLU A 40 -2.79 -2.97 -15.71
CA GLU A 40 -1.65 -3.26 -16.59
C GLU A 40 -0.42 -3.61 -15.75
N VAL A 41 0.30 -4.65 -16.16
CA VAL A 41 1.59 -4.98 -15.56
C VAL A 41 2.64 -4.02 -16.11
N MET A 42 3.12 -3.15 -15.25
CA MET A 42 4.14 -2.14 -15.56
C MET A 42 5.36 -2.37 -14.69
N ASP A 43 6.42 -1.66 -14.95
CA ASP A 43 7.51 -1.45 -14.00
C ASP A 43 7.22 -0.24 -13.09
N ASN A 44 7.88 -0.15 -11.95
CA ASN A 44 7.65 0.94 -11.00
C ASN A 44 8.03 2.33 -11.53
N GLU A 45 8.96 2.42 -12.49
CA GLU A 45 9.35 3.69 -13.10
C GLU A 45 8.27 4.24 -14.02
N CYS A 46 7.57 3.37 -14.77
CA CYS A 46 6.46 3.73 -15.63
C CYS A 46 5.12 3.76 -14.88
N GLY A 47 4.97 2.99 -13.83
CA GLY A 47 3.76 2.93 -13.00
C GLY A 47 3.44 4.27 -12.32
N VAL A 48 4.44 4.98 -11.82
CA VAL A 48 4.26 6.28 -11.16
C VAL A 48 3.72 7.35 -12.12
N PRO A 49 4.32 7.58 -13.33
CA PRO A 49 3.73 8.49 -14.31
C PRO A 49 2.52 7.90 -15.04
N GLN A 50 2.18 6.63 -14.81
CA GLN A 50 1.03 5.92 -15.42
C GLN A 50 1.12 5.82 -16.95
N SER A 51 2.33 5.81 -17.50
CA SER A 51 2.59 5.75 -18.94
C SER A 51 4.00 5.26 -19.23
N HIS A 52 4.11 4.43 -20.26
CA HIS A 52 5.41 4.00 -20.81
C HIS A 52 6.01 5.03 -21.78
N ASP A 53 5.21 5.99 -22.28
CA ASP A 53 5.59 6.83 -23.43
C ASP A 53 6.89 7.60 -23.24
N ALA A 54 7.05 8.24 -22.07
CA ALA A 54 8.25 9.03 -21.77
C ALA A 54 9.50 8.15 -21.70
N MET A 55 9.39 6.97 -21.06
CA MET A 55 10.48 6.04 -20.89
C MET A 55 10.85 5.35 -22.21
N MET A 56 9.83 4.92 -22.97
CA MET A 56 10.06 4.34 -24.30
C MET A 56 10.80 5.31 -25.22
N LYS A 57 10.39 6.60 -25.20
CA LYS A 57 11.05 7.64 -26.00
C LYS A 57 12.49 7.90 -25.54
N LYS A 58 12.70 7.94 -24.21
CA LYS A 58 14.02 8.23 -23.62
C LYS A 58 15.02 7.10 -23.88
N GLU A 59 14.61 5.86 -23.65
CA GLU A 59 15.47 4.67 -23.69
C GLU A 59 15.40 3.92 -25.03
N GLY A 60 14.54 4.36 -25.96
CA GLY A 60 14.41 3.76 -27.29
C GLY A 60 13.69 2.42 -27.34
N PHE A 61 12.88 2.09 -26.33
CA PHE A 61 12.06 0.87 -26.35
C PHE A 61 10.94 0.96 -27.39
N LYS A 62 10.66 -0.15 -28.06
CA LYS A 62 9.66 -0.20 -29.15
C LYS A 62 8.23 -0.39 -28.68
N ASN A 63 8.04 -0.94 -27.48
CA ASN A 63 6.73 -1.26 -26.92
C ASN A 63 6.78 -1.33 -25.39
N ALA A 64 5.61 -1.37 -24.76
CA ALA A 64 5.44 -1.41 -23.32
C ALA A 64 6.09 -2.65 -22.67
N LYS A 65 6.04 -3.81 -23.34
CA LYS A 65 6.68 -5.04 -22.86
C LYS A 65 8.18 -4.89 -22.73
N ASP A 66 8.83 -4.44 -23.79
CA ASP A 66 10.29 -4.25 -23.82
C ASP A 66 10.71 -3.19 -22.80
N CYS A 67 9.90 -2.11 -22.65
CA CYS A 67 10.11 -1.08 -21.66
C CYS A 67 10.08 -1.65 -20.24
N SER A 68 9.01 -2.35 -19.86
CA SER A 68 8.89 -2.92 -18.52
C SER A 68 9.98 -3.95 -18.22
N LEU A 69 10.27 -4.85 -19.17
CA LEU A 69 11.34 -5.84 -19.00
C LEU A 69 12.73 -5.19 -18.88
N GLY A 70 12.99 -4.16 -19.67
CA GLY A 70 14.24 -3.40 -19.62
C GLY A 70 14.45 -2.70 -18.29
N CYS A 71 13.43 -1.98 -17.80
CA CYS A 71 13.48 -1.29 -16.52
C CYS A 71 13.63 -2.27 -15.34
N VAL A 72 12.90 -3.39 -15.33
CA VAL A 72 13.05 -4.42 -14.28
C VAL A 72 14.45 -5.05 -14.33
N SER A 73 15.00 -5.30 -15.52
CA SER A 73 16.39 -5.81 -15.66
C SER A 73 17.43 -4.83 -15.14
N ALA A 74 17.13 -3.54 -15.14
CA ALA A 74 17.99 -2.49 -14.60
C ALA A 74 17.84 -2.28 -13.08
N GLY A 75 17.01 -3.09 -12.41
CA GLY A 75 16.80 -3.05 -10.95
C GLY A 75 15.42 -2.55 -10.51
N GLY A 76 14.53 -2.28 -11.44
CA GLY A 76 13.12 -1.98 -11.15
C GLY A 76 12.32 -3.20 -10.69
N THR A 77 11.05 -2.98 -10.36
CA THR A 77 10.11 -4.02 -9.94
C THR A 77 8.82 -3.96 -10.75
N PHE A 78 8.18 -5.11 -10.97
CA PHE A 78 6.85 -5.14 -11.53
C PHE A 78 5.81 -4.62 -10.54
N VAL A 79 4.88 -3.84 -11.07
CA VAL A 79 3.73 -3.29 -10.36
C VAL A 79 2.46 -3.51 -11.19
N LEU A 80 1.29 -3.44 -10.57
CA LEU A 80 0.02 -3.37 -11.28
C LEU A 80 -0.49 -1.94 -11.26
N TYR A 81 -0.65 -1.35 -12.43
CA TYR A 81 -1.35 -0.07 -12.57
C TYR A 81 -2.83 -0.30 -12.86
N ALA A 82 -3.68 -0.03 -11.88
CA ALA A 82 -5.13 -0.13 -12.02
C ALA A 82 -5.70 1.17 -12.60
N VAL A 83 -6.02 1.15 -13.89
CA VAL A 83 -6.50 2.32 -14.64
C VAL A 83 -7.79 2.92 -14.06
N ALA A 84 -8.69 2.07 -13.56
CA ALA A 84 -10.01 2.48 -13.06
C ALA A 84 -9.94 3.45 -11.87
N ASN A 85 -8.98 3.27 -10.98
CA ASN A 85 -8.79 4.10 -9.79
C ASN A 85 -7.44 4.83 -9.76
N LYS A 86 -6.66 4.73 -10.83
CA LYS A 86 -5.32 5.34 -10.99
C LYS A 86 -4.37 4.97 -9.85
N THR A 87 -4.45 3.72 -9.37
CA THR A 87 -3.64 3.24 -8.26
C THR A 87 -2.55 2.32 -8.76
N VAL A 88 -1.35 2.49 -8.22
CA VAL A 88 -0.22 1.58 -8.42
C VAL A 88 -0.15 0.65 -7.22
N TYR A 89 -0.23 -0.65 -7.48
CA TYR A 89 -0.08 -1.69 -6.48
C TYR A 89 1.27 -2.37 -6.61
N GLN A 90 1.95 -2.56 -5.49
CA GLN A 90 3.13 -3.41 -5.43
C GLN A 90 2.71 -4.87 -5.61
N LEU A 91 3.57 -5.68 -6.21
CA LEU A 91 3.37 -7.14 -6.34
C LEU A 91 4.46 -7.85 -5.53
N ASP A 92 4.06 -8.78 -4.67
CA ASP A 92 5.02 -9.59 -3.89
C ASP A 92 5.75 -10.65 -4.75
N ASP A 93 5.08 -11.11 -5.81
CA ASP A 93 5.65 -12.04 -6.79
C ASP A 93 6.19 -11.24 -8.00
N GLN A 94 7.46 -11.40 -8.30
CA GLN A 94 8.13 -10.72 -9.40
C GLN A 94 8.38 -11.65 -10.62
N GLU A 95 8.11 -12.95 -10.48
CA GLU A 95 8.30 -13.91 -11.58
C GLU A 95 7.03 -14.08 -12.43
N LYS A 96 5.86 -14.25 -11.78
CA LYS A 96 4.59 -14.39 -12.52
C LYS A 96 4.28 -13.20 -13.44
N PRO A 97 4.45 -11.93 -13.00
CA PRO A 97 4.18 -10.76 -13.84
C PRO A 97 5.05 -10.66 -15.08
N LYS A 98 6.24 -11.23 -15.07
CA LYS A 98 7.21 -11.18 -16.17
C LYS A 98 6.63 -11.62 -17.51
N ALA A 99 5.81 -12.67 -17.51
CA ALA A 99 5.14 -13.16 -18.73
C ALA A 99 4.10 -12.17 -19.28
N PHE A 100 3.61 -11.26 -18.45
CA PHE A 100 2.54 -10.30 -18.75
C PHE A 100 3.02 -8.84 -18.82
N ALA A 101 4.33 -8.62 -18.88
CA ALA A 101 4.90 -7.28 -18.92
C ALA A 101 4.26 -6.43 -20.04
N GLY A 102 3.79 -5.23 -19.70
CA GLY A 102 3.13 -4.32 -20.63
C GLY A 102 1.74 -4.77 -21.10
N GLN A 103 1.12 -5.74 -20.43
CA GLN A 103 -0.19 -6.27 -20.81
C GLN A 103 -1.24 -5.94 -19.75
N LYS A 104 -2.48 -5.80 -20.20
CA LYS A 104 -3.65 -5.74 -19.33
C LYS A 104 -3.96 -7.13 -18.79
N VAL A 105 -4.16 -7.21 -17.48
CA VAL A 105 -4.36 -8.47 -16.75
C VAL A 105 -5.45 -8.36 -15.70
N THR A 106 -5.89 -9.52 -15.25
CA THR A 106 -6.61 -9.69 -13.97
C THR A 106 -5.74 -10.50 -13.03
N ILE A 107 -5.44 -9.94 -11.86
CA ILE A 107 -4.71 -10.60 -10.78
C ILE A 107 -5.70 -11.04 -9.71
N ILE A 108 -5.61 -12.29 -9.27
CA ILE A 108 -6.29 -12.77 -8.06
C ILE A 108 -5.27 -12.83 -6.95
N GLY A 109 -5.59 -12.26 -5.80
CA GLY A 109 -4.68 -12.23 -4.65
C GLY A 109 -5.30 -11.58 -3.42
N THR A 110 -4.56 -11.55 -2.32
CA THR A 110 -4.94 -10.82 -1.12
C THR A 110 -4.26 -9.46 -1.09
N TYR A 111 -4.80 -8.51 -0.36
CA TYR A 111 -4.33 -7.13 -0.37
C TYR A 111 -3.87 -6.67 1.02
N ASP A 112 -2.67 -6.16 1.09
CA ASP A 112 -2.17 -5.41 2.23
C ASP A 112 -2.32 -3.90 1.97
N GLY A 113 -3.28 -3.27 2.65
CA GLY A 113 -3.58 -1.85 2.50
C GLY A 113 -2.52 -0.92 3.08
N GLU A 114 -1.66 -1.39 3.99
CA GLU A 114 -0.61 -0.61 4.62
C GLU A 114 0.57 -0.39 3.66
N THR A 115 0.96 -1.45 2.96
CA THR A 115 2.05 -1.44 1.99
C THR A 115 1.58 -1.25 0.55
N LYS A 116 0.28 -1.27 0.30
CA LYS A 116 -0.35 -1.29 -1.02
C LYS A 116 0.14 -2.47 -1.88
N THR A 117 0.36 -3.61 -1.24
CA THR A 117 0.89 -4.82 -1.89
C THR A 117 -0.21 -5.84 -2.16
N ILE A 118 -0.24 -6.37 -3.37
CA ILE A 118 -1.04 -7.55 -3.73
C ILE A 118 -0.15 -8.78 -3.55
N HIS A 119 -0.59 -9.71 -2.72
CA HIS A 119 -0.02 -11.06 -2.60
C HIS A 119 -0.61 -11.92 -3.72
N VAL A 120 0.17 -12.12 -4.76
CA VAL A 120 -0.28 -12.66 -6.04
C VAL A 120 -0.51 -14.17 -5.96
N GLN A 121 -1.75 -14.61 -6.16
CA GLN A 121 -2.09 -16.02 -6.29
C GLN A 121 -2.06 -16.46 -7.76
N SER A 122 -2.73 -15.73 -8.66
CA SER A 122 -2.72 -15.98 -10.09
C SER A 122 -2.81 -14.69 -10.91
N ILE A 123 -2.32 -14.75 -12.15
CA ILE A 123 -2.41 -13.68 -13.15
C ILE A 123 -2.99 -14.28 -14.43
N GLN A 124 -3.90 -13.56 -15.05
CA GLN A 124 -4.49 -13.93 -16.35
C GLN A 124 -4.49 -12.69 -17.25
N ALA A 125 -4.25 -12.88 -18.55
CA ALA A 125 -4.45 -11.82 -19.52
C ALA A 125 -5.92 -11.36 -19.48
N ALA A 126 -6.15 -10.06 -19.52
CA ALA A 126 -7.50 -9.52 -19.68
C ALA A 126 -8.03 -9.84 -21.09
N PRO A 127 -9.34 -10.08 -21.24
CA PRO A 127 -9.96 -10.31 -22.52
C PRO A 127 -9.88 -9.10 -23.45
#